data_c5954570343201f2ad340c0ed08e87a9
#
_entry.id   c5954570343201f2ad340c0ed08e87a9
#
_cell.length_a   1.000
_cell.length_b   1.000
_cell.length_c   1.000
_cell.angle_alpha   90.00
_cell.angle_beta   90.00
_cell.angle_gamma   90.00
#
_symmetry.space_group_name_H-M   'P 1'
#
loop_
_entity.id
_entity.type
_entity.pdbx_description
1 polymer ?
#
loop_
_entity_poly.entity_id
_entity_poly.type
_entity_poly.pdbx_seq_one_letter_code
_entity_poly.pdbx_strand_id
1 'polypeptide(L)'
;MNLLFLLGKFPSIGGVETVTAILANEFSARGHEVHVVSFEQVTETPSPALDSRVTLHRLGYPVSSQANLAALRDLLSSRRIDIVINQWCLPFHVTRLCRKAMRGLSCRLLAVHHNAPDCNARLEGLRMRMARAGNPVNRAFLRLLLKGCAMATGASLRYVYAHSDRYILLSDSFHRAFRNITGLKNTGKLLTIPNPVTVENREFRYDPAFKKKELLFVGRLEPNQKRVSRVLETWALLEPRFPDWTLRLVGDGPEKEALQAFCAERRLERVSFEGFRNPAPYYEQASLLLLASEYEGLPLVVVEGMSFGAVPLLYGSFSSAYDLVDHGQNGCILPASGGFQARQMADMAAGLMQSPAALH
;
A
#
# COMPACT_ATOMS: atom_id res chain seq x y z
N MET A 1 28.21 0.91 -3.13
CA MET A 1 27.51 2.14 -3.54
C MET A 1 26.94 2.81 -2.29
N ASN A 2 26.81 4.12 -2.34
CA ASN A 2 26.24 4.91 -1.25
C ASN A 2 24.82 5.32 -1.65
N LEU A 3 23.84 4.84 -0.90
CA LEU A 3 22.43 4.96 -1.22
C LEU A 3 21.72 5.87 -0.20
N LEU A 4 20.79 6.68 -0.67
CA LEU A 4 19.97 7.53 0.18
C LEU A 4 18.49 7.32 -0.14
N PHE A 5 17.73 6.82 0.84
CA PHE A 5 16.27 6.79 0.80
C PHE A 5 15.71 8.08 1.35
N LEU A 6 14.77 8.69 0.66
CA LEU A 6 14.09 9.91 1.11
C LEU A 6 12.59 9.70 1.14
N LEU A 7 11.98 9.98 2.30
CA LEU A 7 10.54 9.84 2.51
C LEU A 7 9.98 10.96 3.41
N GLY A 8 8.66 11.12 3.45
CA GLY A 8 8.01 12.18 4.20
C GLY A 8 8.11 11.98 5.71
N LYS A 9 7.85 10.75 6.18
CA LYS A 9 7.75 10.38 7.58
C LYS A 9 8.46 9.06 7.82
N PHE A 10 9.40 9.04 8.75
CA PHE A 10 10.10 7.83 9.17
C PHE A 10 10.94 8.13 10.43
N PRO A 11 10.94 7.29 11.48
CA PRO A 11 10.14 6.07 11.64
C PRO A 11 8.63 6.32 11.68
N SER A 12 7.83 5.39 11.17
CA SER A 12 6.35 5.41 11.23
C SER A 12 5.79 4.06 10.80
N ILE A 13 4.49 3.82 11.05
CA ILE A 13 3.80 2.62 10.59
C ILE A 13 3.17 2.90 9.22
N GLY A 14 3.53 2.10 8.23
CA GLY A 14 2.95 2.15 6.89
C GLY A 14 3.70 1.24 5.92
N GLY A 15 3.08 0.95 4.78
CA GLY A 15 3.69 0.08 3.77
C GLY A 15 4.97 0.65 3.17
N VAL A 16 5.04 1.97 2.94
CA VAL A 16 6.23 2.65 2.38
C VAL A 16 7.39 2.58 3.37
N GLU A 17 7.10 2.81 4.64
CA GLU A 17 8.07 2.78 5.74
C GLU A 17 8.64 1.36 5.92
N THR A 18 7.75 0.35 5.92
CA THR A 18 8.16 -1.06 6.02
C THR A 18 9.03 -1.48 4.83
N VAL A 19 8.62 -1.17 3.60
CA VAL A 19 9.39 -1.45 2.39
C VAL A 19 10.74 -0.74 2.42
N THR A 20 10.77 0.54 2.87
CA THR A 20 12.02 1.30 2.96
C THR A 20 12.99 0.67 3.95
N ALA A 21 12.51 0.27 5.14
CA ALA A 21 13.36 -0.38 6.14
C ALA A 21 13.95 -1.70 5.64
N ILE A 22 13.13 -2.55 5.01
CA ILE A 22 13.58 -3.83 4.46
C ILE A 22 14.61 -3.63 3.36
N LEU A 23 14.35 -2.72 2.41
CA LEU A 23 15.30 -2.44 1.34
C LEU A 23 16.60 -1.83 1.89
N ALA A 24 16.52 -0.92 2.87
CA ALA A 24 17.68 -0.31 3.49
C ALA A 24 18.54 -1.35 4.20
N ASN A 25 17.91 -2.24 4.97
CA ASN A 25 18.60 -3.34 5.67
C ASN A 25 19.24 -4.34 4.69
N GLU A 26 18.51 -4.73 3.64
CA GLU A 26 19.02 -5.67 2.64
C GLU A 26 20.20 -5.08 1.85
N PHE A 27 20.13 -3.81 1.44
CA PHE A 27 21.27 -3.16 0.79
C PHE A 27 22.47 -3.01 1.73
N SER A 28 22.23 -2.70 3.01
CA SER A 28 23.28 -2.65 4.03
C SER A 28 23.93 -4.03 4.21
N ALA A 29 23.13 -5.09 4.26
CA ALA A 29 23.64 -6.47 4.35
C ALA A 29 24.49 -6.87 3.15
N ARG A 30 24.19 -6.31 1.97
CA ARG A 30 25.00 -6.50 0.73
C ARG A 30 26.23 -5.61 0.64
N GLY A 31 26.57 -4.88 1.69
CA GLY A 31 27.79 -4.05 1.76
C GLY A 31 27.65 -2.66 1.13
N HIS A 32 26.44 -2.15 0.96
CA HIS A 32 26.23 -0.75 0.57
C HIS A 32 26.18 0.15 1.80
N GLU A 33 26.69 1.36 1.69
CA GLU A 33 26.46 2.43 2.68
C GLU A 33 25.06 2.98 2.46
N VAL A 34 24.20 2.93 3.48
CA VAL A 34 22.79 3.28 3.34
C VAL A 34 22.38 4.36 4.34
N HIS A 35 21.76 5.40 3.82
CA HIS A 35 21.20 6.52 4.57
C HIS A 35 19.70 6.61 4.34
N VAL A 36 18.95 6.95 5.39
CA VAL A 36 17.51 7.24 5.32
C VAL A 36 17.29 8.67 5.77
N VAL A 37 16.59 9.46 4.98
CA VAL A 37 16.24 10.86 5.28
C VAL A 37 14.73 11.00 5.37
N SER A 38 14.24 11.61 6.45
CA SER A 38 12.83 11.94 6.61
C SER A 38 12.61 13.37 7.08
N PHE A 39 11.43 13.93 6.78
CA PHE A 39 11.05 15.28 7.21
C PHE A 39 10.34 15.24 8.57
N GLU A 40 9.69 14.14 8.91
CA GLU A 40 9.01 13.93 10.17
C GLU A 40 9.44 12.60 10.78
N GLN A 41 9.76 12.62 12.08
CA GLN A 41 10.09 11.42 12.85
C GLN A 41 9.07 11.26 13.97
N VAL A 42 8.44 10.09 14.06
CA VAL A 42 7.50 9.75 15.12
C VAL A 42 8.13 8.70 16.01
N THR A 43 8.45 9.08 17.23
CA THR A 43 9.19 8.24 18.18
C THR A 43 8.31 7.27 18.98
N GLU A 44 6.99 7.52 19.02
CA GLU A 44 6.05 6.79 19.88
C GLU A 44 5.38 5.60 19.18
N THR A 45 5.61 5.39 17.88
CA THR A 45 5.00 4.29 17.14
C THR A 45 5.99 3.15 16.92
N PRO A 46 5.55 1.88 17.00
CA PRO A 46 6.36 0.75 16.55
C PRO A 46 6.81 1.01 15.10
N SER A 47 8.11 1.02 14.88
CA SER A 47 8.69 1.23 13.57
C SER A 47 9.38 -0.04 13.11
N PRO A 48 9.45 -0.31 11.81
CA PRO A 48 10.34 -1.34 11.30
C PRO A 48 11.77 -1.06 11.77
N ALA A 49 12.41 -2.05 12.38
CA ALA A 49 13.77 -1.90 12.87
C ALA A 49 14.73 -1.67 11.70
N LEU A 50 15.56 -0.64 11.80
CA LEU A 50 16.70 -0.44 10.92
C LEU A 50 17.91 -1.19 11.47
N ASP A 51 18.71 -1.79 10.56
CA ASP A 51 20.03 -2.30 10.87
C ASP A 51 20.91 -1.17 11.44
N SER A 52 21.72 -1.47 12.43
CA SER A 52 22.60 -0.48 13.10
C SER A 52 23.59 0.22 12.15
N ARG A 53 23.84 -0.36 10.98
CA ARG A 53 24.68 0.21 9.93
C ARG A 53 23.96 1.24 9.06
N VAL A 54 22.63 1.29 9.10
CA VAL A 54 21.84 2.28 8.36
C VAL A 54 21.75 3.58 9.16
N THR A 55 22.15 4.69 8.55
CA THR A 55 22.13 5.99 9.22
C THR A 55 20.85 6.76 8.94
N LEU A 56 20.13 7.17 9.99
CA LEU A 56 18.91 7.96 9.88
C LEU A 56 19.23 9.46 10.03
N HIS A 57 18.73 10.27 9.09
CA HIS A 57 18.86 11.74 9.09
C HIS A 57 17.49 12.40 9.12
N ARG A 58 17.44 13.62 9.68
CA ARG A 58 16.22 14.41 9.76
C ARG A 58 16.35 15.71 9.00
N LEU A 59 15.36 16.02 8.18
CA LEU A 59 15.06 17.33 7.65
C LEU A 59 13.82 17.90 8.34
N GLY A 60 13.46 19.14 8.05
CA GLY A 60 12.30 19.79 8.66
C GLY A 60 11.30 20.32 7.64
N TYR A 61 10.30 21.01 8.12
CA TYR A 61 9.34 21.74 7.29
C TYR A 61 9.63 23.25 7.34
N PRO A 62 9.33 24.00 6.26
CA PRO A 62 8.81 23.55 4.96
C PRO A 62 9.88 22.81 4.13
N VAL A 63 9.43 21.81 3.32
CA VAL A 63 10.33 20.95 2.52
C VAL A 63 11.32 21.76 1.68
N SER A 64 10.88 22.88 1.07
CA SER A 64 11.68 23.73 0.18
C SER A 64 12.56 24.76 0.91
N SER A 65 12.79 24.63 2.23
CA SER A 65 13.60 25.56 3.00
C SER A 65 15.07 25.56 2.54
N GLN A 66 15.77 26.69 2.73
CA GLN A 66 17.20 26.78 2.44
C GLN A 66 18.01 25.89 3.38
N ALA A 67 17.57 25.73 4.64
CA ALA A 67 18.19 24.82 5.60
C ALA A 67 18.15 23.35 5.10
N ASN A 68 17.00 22.89 4.63
CA ASN A 68 16.89 21.55 4.05
C ASN A 68 17.75 21.38 2.79
N LEU A 69 17.82 22.42 1.94
CA LEU A 69 18.66 22.38 0.74
C LEU A 69 20.14 22.26 1.11
N ALA A 70 20.61 23.05 2.08
CA ALA A 70 21.99 23.01 2.55
C ALA A 70 22.33 21.66 3.20
N ALA A 71 21.47 21.20 4.12
CA ALA A 71 21.67 19.93 4.82
C ALA A 71 21.66 18.72 3.86
N LEU A 72 20.71 18.67 2.91
CA LEU A 72 20.67 17.60 1.92
C LEU A 72 21.87 17.64 1.00
N ARG A 73 22.32 18.83 0.55
CA ARG A 73 23.50 18.98 -0.29
C ARG A 73 24.78 18.55 0.42
N ASP A 74 24.93 18.93 1.68
CA ASP A 74 26.07 18.52 2.51
C ASP A 74 26.10 17.01 2.66
N LEU A 75 24.97 16.38 2.99
CA LEU A 75 24.85 14.93 3.09
C LEU A 75 25.21 14.22 1.78
N LEU A 76 24.68 14.69 0.64
CA LEU A 76 24.97 14.12 -0.68
C LEU A 76 26.45 14.17 -1.04
N SER A 77 27.11 15.31 -0.72
CA SER A 77 28.53 15.51 -1.06
C SER A 77 29.47 14.82 -0.07
N SER A 78 29.24 14.96 1.24
CA SER A 78 30.12 14.40 2.28
C SER A 78 30.09 12.86 2.29
N ARG A 79 28.92 12.26 2.04
CA ARG A 79 28.74 10.80 1.94
C ARG A 79 28.89 10.26 0.54
N ARG A 80 29.21 11.10 -0.45
CA ARG A 80 29.37 10.70 -1.87
C ARG A 80 28.24 9.82 -2.35
N ILE A 81 26.98 10.28 -2.15
CA ILE A 81 25.79 9.51 -2.49
C ILE A 81 25.72 9.25 -4.01
N ASP A 82 25.65 8.00 -4.40
CA ASP A 82 25.53 7.56 -5.79
C ASP A 82 24.09 7.63 -6.30
N ILE A 83 23.14 7.24 -5.45
CA ILE A 83 21.71 7.16 -5.82
C ILE A 83 20.84 7.70 -4.69
N VAL A 84 19.95 8.63 -5.04
CA VAL A 84 18.82 9.04 -4.19
C VAL A 84 17.58 8.30 -4.66
N ILE A 85 16.94 7.57 -3.73
CA ILE A 85 15.68 6.86 -3.94
C ILE A 85 14.56 7.65 -3.24
N ASN A 86 13.82 8.43 -4.03
CA ASN A 86 12.72 9.24 -3.52
C ASN A 86 11.45 8.38 -3.40
N GLN A 87 11.16 7.93 -2.19
CA GLN A 87 9.97 7.15 -1.84
C GLN A 87 8.71 8.03 -1.66
N TRP A 88 8.87 9.34 -1.62
CA TRP A 88 7.78 10.31 -1.49
C TRP A 88 7.69 11.18 -2.74
N CYS A 89 7.47 10.55 -3.90
CA CYS A 89 7.62 11.22 -5.18
C CYS A 89 6.40 12.06 -5.60
N LEU A 90 5.19 11.84 -5.07
CA LEU A 90 4.00 12.56 -5.52
C LEU A 90 4.11 14.10 -5.36
N PRO A 91 4.60 14.66 -4.25
CA PRO A 91 4.85 16.09 -4.14
C PRO A 91 6.06 16.50 -4.97
N PHE A 92 5.85 17.20 -6.10
CA PHE A 92 6.94 17.62 -7.01
C PHE A 92 8.05 18.44 -6.33
N HIS A 93 7.72 19.18 -5.28
CA HIS A 93 8.69 20.01 -4.56
C HIS A 93 9.77 19.19 -3.85
N VAL A 94 9.51 17.94 -3.48
CA VAL A 94 10.51 17.01 -2.96
C VAL A 94 11.56 16.70 -4.04
N THR A 95 11.12 16.31 -5.23
CA THR A 95 12.01 16.10 -6.38
C THR A 95 12.77 17.37 -6.75
N ARG A 96 12.13 18.55 -6.66
CA ARG A 96 12.79 19.84 -6.88
C ARG A 96 13.90 20.12 -5.87
N LEU A 97 13.67 19.79 -4.59
CA LEU A 97 14.70 19.88 -3.54
C LEU A 97 15.88 18.95 -3.87
N CYS A 98 15.63 17.67 -4.17
CA CYS A 98 16.66 16.71 -4.55
C CYS A 98 17.50 17.23 -5.73
N ARG A 99 16.86 17.66 -6.82
CA ARG A 99 17.59 18.16 -8.02
C ARG A 99 18.42 19.41 -7.74
N LYS A 100 17.95 20.31 -6.87
CA LYS A 100 18.75 21.46 -6.45
C LYS A 100 19.96 21.04 -5.62
N ALA A 101 19.78 20.12 -4.67
CA ALA A 101 20.86 19.62 -3.82
C ALA A 101 21.91 18.84 -4.63
N MET A 102 21.50 18.10 -5.66
CA MET A 102 22.35 17.30 -6.55
C MET A 102 23.13 18.11 -7.58
N ARG A 103 22.89 19.43 -7.73
CA ARG A 103 23.52 20.24 -8.78
C ARG A 103 25.03 20.17 -8.69
N GLY A 104 25.69 19.71 -9.77
CA GLY A 104 27.15 19.54 -9.85
C GLY A 104 27.68 18.26 -9.17
N LEU A 105 26.82 17.37 -8.72
CA LEU A 105 27.18 16.05 -8.18
C LEU A 105 26.84 14.96 -9.20
N SER A 106 27.63 13.90 -9.23
CA SER A 106 27.40 12.69 -10.08
C SER A 106 26.47 11.71 -9.39
N CYS A 107 25.30 12.17 -8.98
CA CYS A 107 24.29 11.39 -8.25
C CYS A 107 23.05 11.19 -9.12
N ARG A 108 22.40 10.01 -9.05
CA ARG A 108 21.18 9.69 -9.80
C ARG A 108 19.96 9.77 -8.88
N LEU A 109 18.81 10.15 -9.47
CA LEU A 109 17.53 10.24 -8.77
C LEU A 109 16.55 9.21 -9.30
N LEU A 110 16.14 8.27 -8.47
CA LEU A 110 15.04 7.35 -8.72
C LEU A 110 13.80 7.86 -7.98
N ALA A 111 12.66 7.92 -8.66
CA ALA A 111 11.38 8.24 -8.05
C ALA A 111 10.53 6.97 -7.96
N VAL A 112 10.06 6.62 -6.77
CA VAL A 112 9.21 5.44 -6.54
C VAL A 112 7.80 5.88 -6.20
N HIS A 113 6.81 5.40 -6.96
CA HIS A 113 5.41 5.73 -6.78
C HIS A 113 4.65 4.56 -6.18
N HIS A 114 4.28 4.69 -4.91
CA HIS A 114 3.70 3.59 -4.12
C HIS A 114 2.21 3.35 -4.30
N ASN A 115 1.49 4.26 -4.97
CA ASN A 115 0.06 4.12 -5.25
C ASN A 115 -0.20 4.03 -6.75
N ALA A 116 -1.44 3.71 -7.15
CA ALA A 116 -1.85 3.92 -8.52
C ALA A 116 -1.75 5.42 -8.88
N PRO A 117 -1.20 5.79 -10.05
CA PRO A 117 -0.92 7.19 -10.39
C PRO A 117 -2.14 8.11 -10.41
N ASP A 118 -3.32 7.57 -10.69
CA ASP A 118 -4.61 8.26 -10.72
C ASP A 118 -5.39 8.14 -9.41
N CYS A 119 -4.74 7.60 -8.37
CA CYS A 119 -5.33 7.39 -7.05
C CYS A 119 -4.50 8.08 -5.96
N ASN A 120 -5.12 8.97 -5.22
CA ASN A 120 -4.58 9.56 -3.99
C ASN A 120 -5.74 10.03 -3.09
N ALA A 121 -5.45 10.28 -1.81
CA ALA A 121 -6.47 10.61 -0.81
C ALA A 121 -7.38 11.79 -1.22
N ARG A 122 -6.87 12.79 -1.95
CA ARG A 122 -7.66 13.94 -2.41
C ARG A 122 -8.62 13.54 -3.53
N LEU A 123 -8.14 12.81 -4.52
CA LEU A 123 -8.98 12.35 -5.64
C LEU A 123 -10.06 11.40 -5.15
N GLU A 124 -9.71 10.45 -4.28
CA GLU A 124 -10.67 9.49 -3.73
C GLU A 124 -11.69 10.18 -2.81
N GLY A 125 -11.26 11.12 -1.98
CA GLY A 125 -12.17 11.92 -1.17
C GLY A 125 -13.19 12.71 -2.02
N LEU A 126 -12.76 13.27 -3.16
CA LEU A 126 -13.67 13.94 -4.09
C LEU A 126 -14.59 12.96 -4.82
N ARG A 127 -14.11 11.79 -5.24
CA ARG A 127 -14.93 10.73 -5.86
C ARG A 127 -16.03 10.27 -4.90
N MET A 128 -15.70 9.98 -3.65
CA MET A 128 -16.66 9.57 -2.63
C MET A 128 -17.71 10.66 -2.34
N ARG A 129 -17.28 11.94 -2.22
CA ARG A 129 -18.21 13.07 -2.02
C ARG A 129 -19.14 13.25 -3.22
N MET A 130 -18.63 13.08 -4.43
CA MET A 130 -19.41 13.16 -5.66
C MET A 130 -20.44 12.01 -5.75
N ALA A 131 -20.08 10.79 -5.34
CA ALA A 131 -21.00 9.65 -5.30
C ALA A 131 -22.17 9.85 -4.31
N ARG A 132 -21.90 10.54 -3.18
CA ARG A 132 -22.91 10.85 -2.15
C ARG A 132 -23.74 12.12 -2.44
N ALA A 133 -23.36 12.90 -3.47
CA ALA A 133 -24.03 14.17 -3.76
C ALA A 133 -25.42 13.93 -4.37
N GLY A 134 -26.47 14.27 -3.63
CA GLY A 134 -27.87 14.21 -4.09
C GLY A 134 -28.24 15.34 -5.06
N ASN A 135 -27.59 16.52 -4.95
CA ASN A 135 -27.87 17.68 -5.77
C ASN A 135 -27.01 17.71 -7.05
N PRO A 136 -27.62 17.83 -8.26
CA PRO A 136 -26.88 17.84 -9.53
C PRO A 136 -25.89 19.01 -9.66
N VAL A 137 -26.20 20.19 -9.10
CA VAL A 137 -25.27 21.34 -9.10
C VAL A 137 -24.04 21.06 -8.27
N ASN A 138 -24.21 20.51 -7.07
CA ASN A 138 -23.08 20.11 -6.22
C ASN A 138 -22.25 19.01 -6.89
N ARG A 139 -22.90 18.05 -7.56
CA ARG A 139 -22.19 17.00 -8.32
C ARG A 139 -21.38 17.57 -9.47
N ALA A 140 -21.92 18.56 -10.20
CA ALA A 140 -21.21 19.24 -11.28
C ALA A 140 -19.98 20.02 -10.75
N PHE A 141 -20.14 20.72 -9.63
CA PHE A 141 -19.05 21.43 -8.96
C PHE A 141 -17.94 20.47 -8.50
N LEU A 142 -18.30 19.37 -7.82
CA LEU A 142 -17.33 18.35 -7.39
C LEU A 142 -16.61 17.70 -8.58
N ARG A 143 -17.29 17.51 -9.71
CA ARG A 143 -16.67 17.02 -10.96
C ARG A 143 -15.62 17.99 -11.49
N LEU A 144 -15.88 19.29 -11.43
CA LEU A 144 -14.91 20.32 -11.83
C LEU A 144 -13.69 20.31 -10.91
N LEU A 145 -13.91 20.25 -9.59
CA LEU A 145 -12.83 20.12 -8.60
C LEU A 145 -11.99 18.86 -8.83
N LEU A 146 -12.66 17.73 -9.08
CA LEU A 146 -11.95 16.46 -9.37
C LEU A 146 -11.08 16.59 -10.60
N LYS A 147 -11.57 17.21 -11.69
CA LYS A 147 -10.76 17.48 -12.89
C LYS A 147 -9.56 18.36 -12.58
N GLY A 148 -9.76 19.46 -11.84
CA GLY A 148 -8.66 20.34 -11.41
C GLY A 148 -7.60 19.63 -10.58
N CYS A 149 -8.03 18.82 -9.59
CA CYS A 149 -7.12 18.01 -8.79
C CYS A 149 -6.36 16.96 -9.62
N ALA A 150 -7.05 16.31 -10.56
CA ALA A 150 -6.41 15.34 -11.46
C ALA A 150 -5.35 16.01 -12.36
N MET A 151 -5.66 17.19 -12.91
CA MET A 151 -4.71 17.98 -13.69
C MET A 151 -3.48 18.39 -12.87
N ALA A 152 -3.69 18.85 -11.64
CA ALA A 152 -2.60 19.22 -10.72
C ALA A 152 -1.73 18.00 -10.36
N THR A 153 -2.37 16.86 -10.08
CA THR A 153 -1.66 15.58 -9.85
C THR A 153 -0.86 15.18 -11.09
N GLY A 154 -1.46 15.20 -12.27
CA GLY A 154 -0.78 14.91 -13.54
C GLY A 154 0.40 15.84 -13.81
N ALA A 155 0.27 17.14 -13.51
CA ALA A 155 1.36 18.10 -13.63
C ALA A 155 2.51 17.80 -12.66
N SER A 156 2.19 17.43 -11.41
CA SER A 156 3.19 17.00 -10.42
C SER A 156 3.94 15.76 -10.90
N LEU A 157 3.21 14.72 -11.36
CA LEU A 157 3.81 13.48 -11.86
C LEU A 157 4.69 13.73 -13.11
N ARG A 158 4.23 14.59 -14.04
CA ARG A 158 5.06 15.00 -15.21
C ARG A 158 6.36 15.65 -14.77
N TYR A 159 6.29 16.56 -13.79
CA TYR A 159 7.48 17.21 -13.26
C TYR A 159 8.46 16.20 -12.68
N VAL A 160 7.97 15.32 -11.82
CA VAL A 160 8.79 14.27 -11.18
C VAL A 160 9.41 13.35 -12.23
N TYR A 161 8.62 12.87 -13.19
CA TYR A 161 9.09 12.05 -14.30
C TYR A 161 10.19 12.73 -15.12
N ALA A 162 10.00 14.00 -15.47
CA ALA A 162 10.97 14.76 -16.26
C ALA A 162 12.31 14.93 -15.53
N HIS A 163 12.25 15.11 -14.20
CA HIS A 163 13.41 15.42 -13.36
C HIS A 163 13.97 14.20 -12.60
N SER A 164 13.52 12.99 -12.88
CA SER A 164 14.10 11.74 -12.36
C SER A 164 14.87 11.00 -13.48
N ASP A 165 15.87 10.22 -13.10
CA ASP A 165 16.63 9.39 -14.04
C ASP A 165 15.83 8.12 -14.41
N ARG A 166 15.12 7.57 -13.42
CA ARG A 166 14.10 6.51 -13.59
C ARG A 166 12.89 6.82 -12.71
N TYR A 167 11.74 6.34 -13.16
CA TYR A 167 10.48 6.44 -12.44
C TYR A 167 9.91 5.03 -12.26
N ILE A 168 9.75 4.61 -11.02
CA ILE A 168 9.38 3.23 -10.66
C ILE A 168 7.90 3.21 -10.29
N LEU A 169 7.18 2.32 -10.94
CA LEU A 169 5.81 1.94 -10.62
C LEU A 169 5.82 0.53 -10.02
N LEU A 170 4.86 0.21 -9.15
CA LEU A 170 4.83 -1.08 -8.45
C LEU A 170 4.12 -2.19 -9.25
N SER A 171 3.44 -1.83 -10.33
CA SER A 171 2.59 -2.76 -11.10
C SER A 171 2.52 -2.32 -12.57
N ASP A 172 2.44 -3.27 -13.48
CA ASP A 172 2.38 -2.99 -14.92
C ASP A 172 1.08 -2.29 -15.31
N SER A 173 -0.03 -2.61 -14.66
CA SER A 173 -1.30 -1.94 -14.85
C SER A 173 -1.23 -0.42 -14.60
N PHE A 174 -0.29 0.04 -13.77
CA PHE A 174 -0.09 1.45 -13.46
C PHE A 174 0.49 2.27 -14.61
N HIS A 175 1.13 1.65 -15.60
CA HIS A 175 1.63 2.34 -16.80
C HIS A 175 0.51 3.05 -17.58
N ARG A 176 -0.64 2.38 -17.71
CA ARG A 176 -1.81 2.97 -18.38
C ARG A 176 -2.36 4.17 -17.59
N ALA A 177 -2.53 4.00 -16.28
CA ALA A 177 -2.99 5.07 -15.39
C ALA A 177 -2.03 6.27 -15.40
N PHE A 178 -0.71 6.02 -15.38
CA PHE A 178 0.31 7.05 -15.44
C PHE A 178 0.23 7.84 -16.77
N ARG A 179 0.17 7.15 -17.93
CA ARG A 179 0.03 7.82 -19.22
C ARG A 179 -1.25 8.65 -19.32
N ASN A 180 -2.36 8.11 -18.82
CA ASN A 180 -3.65 8.80 -18.85
C ASN A 180 -3.65 10.10 -18.03
N ILE A 181 -3.16 10.06 -16.78
CA ILE A 181 -3.18 11.24 -15.91
C ILE A 181 -2.10 12.27 -16.27
N THR A 182 -0.97 11.83 -16.81
CA THR A 182 0.12 12.72 -17.21
C THR A 182 0.00 13.23 -18.64
N GLY A 183 -0.68 12.52 -19.53
CA GLY A 183 -0.72 12.79 -20.96
C GLY A 183 0.60 12.53 -21.69
N LEU A 184 1.57 11.89 -21.05
CA LEU A 184 2.87 11.58 -21.65
C LEU A 184 2.75 10.40 -22.62
N LYS A 185 3.23 10.60 -23.87
CA LYS A 185 3.29 9.55 -24.89
C LYS A 185 4.58 8.73 -24.78
N ASN A 186 5.72 9.40 -24.58
CA ASN A 186 7.00 8.73 -24.36
C ASN A 186 7.26 8.54 -22.87
N THR A 187 7.34 7.29 -22.45
CA THR A 187 7.51 6.88 -21.04
C THR A 187 8.71 5.94 -20.85
N GLY A 188 9.78 6.09 -21.63
CA GLY A 188 10.97 5.23 -21.59
C GLY A 188 11.77 5.24 -20.28
N LYS A 189 11.45 6.15 -19.34
CA LYS A 189 12.04 6.15 -17.98
C LYS A 189 11.23 5.32 -16.97
N LEU A 190 10.01 4.86 -17.34
CA LEU A 190 9.21 4.02 -16.45
C LEU A 190 9.83 2.63 -16.32
N LEU A 191 9.84 2.13 -15.10
CA LEU A 191 10.18 0.76 -14.77
C LEU A 191 9.08 0.20 -13.85
N THR A 192 8.79 -1.07 -13.98
CA THR A 192 7.97 -1.80 -13.00
C THR A 192 8.90 -2.56 -12.07
N ILE A 193 8.84 -2.23 -10.78
CA ILE A 193 9.55 -2.95 -9.71
C ILE A 193 8.56 -3.10 -8.56
N PRO A 194 8.00 -4.29 -8.34
CA PRO A 194 7.06 -4.52 -7.24
C PRO A 194 7.75 -4.40 -5.88
N ASN A 195 6.95 -4.18 -4.84
CA ASN A 195 7.45 -4.24 -3.48
C ASN A 195 7.93 -5.65 -3.12
N PRO A 196 8.97 -5.78 -2.28
CA PRO A 196 9.38 -7.08 -1.74
C PRO A 196 8.30 -7.62 -0.78
N VAL A 197 8.34 -8.92 -0.52
CA VAL A 197 7.64 -9.52 0.63
C VAL A 197 8.22 -8.91 1.90
N THR A 198 7.35 -8.42 2.79
CA THR A 198 7.76 -7.63 3.97
C THR A 198 7.72 -8.41 5.29
N VAL A 199 7.27 -9.64 5.25
CA VAL A 199 7.33 -10.59 6.37
C VAL A 199 8.40 -11.64 6.11
N GLU A 200 9.13 -12.01 7.16
CA GLU A 200 10.14 -13.06 7.04
C GLU A 200 9.46 -14.41 6.89
N ASN A 201 9.77 -15.10 5.78
CA ASN A 201 9.22 -16.42 5.44
C ASN A 201 10.28 -17.40 4.94
N ARG A 202 11.56 -17.09 5.14
CA ARG A 202 12.68 -17.91 4.59
C ARG A 202 12.66 -19.35 5.07
N GLU A 203 12.23 -19.59 6.30
CA GLU A 203 12.15 -20.93 6.92
C GLU A 203 10.77 -21.56 6.76
N PHE A 204 9.78 -20.80 6.31
CA PHE A 204 8.41 -21.30 6.14
C PHE A 204 8.39 -22.43 5.09
N ARG A 205 7.73 -23.53 5.44
CA ARG A 205 7.39 -24.62 4.54
C ARG A 205 5.90 -24.81 4.57
N TYR A 206 5.28 -24.65 3.42
CA TYR A 206 3.84 -24.85 3.29
C TYR A 206 3.46 -26.29 3.66
N ASP A 207 2.57 -26.43 4.62
CA ASP A 207 1.93 -27.70 4.96
C ASP A 207 0.44 -27.46 5.16
N PRO A 208 -0.43 -28.06 4.33
CA PRO A 208 -1.88 -27.92 4.43
C PRO A 208 -2.44 -28.33 5.80
N ALA A 209 -1.77 -29.23 6.53
CA ALA A 209 -2.20 -29.67 7.85
C ALA A 209 -2.18 -28.55 8.92
N PHE A 210 -1.37 -27.52 8.72
CA PHE A 210 -1.33 -26.35 9.63
C PHE A 210 -2.36 -25.27 9.29
N LYS A 211 -3.02 -25.37 8.12
CA LYS A 211 -4.05 -24.42 7.73
C LYS A 211 -5.33 -24.63 8.52
N LYS A 212 -5.84 -23.54 9.08
CA LYS A 212 -7.11 -23.52 9.79
C LYS A 212 -8.23 -23.03 8.89
N LYS A 213 -9.44 -23.41 9.19
CA LYS A 213 -10.66 -22.86 8.60
C LYS A 213 -10.85 -21.41 9.07
N GLU A 214 -9.99 -20.54 8.59
CA GLU A 214 -9.89 -19.16 9.02
C GLU A 214 -9.87 -18.21 7.81
N LEU A 215 -10.78 -17.24 7.84
CA LEU A 215 -10.80 -16.09 6.96
C LEU A 215 -10.04 -14.95 7.67
N LEU A 216 -9.00 -14.44 7.04
CA LEU A 216 -8.11 -13.44 7.60
C LEU A 216 -8.30 -12.09 6.89
N PHE A 217 -8.32 -11.02 7.66
CA PHE A 217 -8.09 -9.66 7.21
C PHE A 217 -6.86 -9.09 7.94
N VAL A 218 -5.97 -8.44 7.19
CA VAL A 218 -4.82 -7.72 7.75
C VAL A 218 -4.82 -6.29 7.23
N GLY A 219 -4.76 -5.31 8.13
CA GLY A 219 -4.69 -3.91 7.72
C GLY A 219 -5.22 -2.93 8.75
N ARG A 220 -5.11 -1.64 8.41
CA ARG A 220 -5.65 -0.57 9.25
C ARG A 220 -7.19 -0.63 9.25
N LEU A 221 -7.78 -0.54 10.43
CA LEU A 221 -9.25 -0.47 10.57
C LEU A 221 -9.72 0.96 10.32
N GLU A 222 -9.91 1.30 9.01
CA GLU A 222 -10.31 2.64 8.61
C GLU A 222 -11.36 2.62 7.47
N PRO A 223 -12.29 3.60 7.46
CA PRO A 223 -13.52 3.51 6.67
C PRO A 223 -13.34 3.83 5.17
N ASN A 224 -12.29 4.54 4.79
CA ASN A 224 -12.24 5.11 3.44
C ASN A 224 -11.51 4.21 2.44
N GLN A 225 -10.38 3.65 2.81
CA GLN A 225 -9.56 2.82 1.96
C GLN A 225 -9.83 1.33 2.18
N LYS A 226 -9.66 0.86 3.42
CA LYS A 226 -9.71 -0.58 3.74
C LYS A 226 -11.13 -1.14 3.80
N ARG A 227 -12.14 -0.31 4.11
CA ARG A 227 -13.56 -0.71 4.07
C ARG A 227 -13.83 -2.02 4.83
N VAL A 228 -13.33 -2.11 6.08
CA VAL A 228 -13.42 -3.35 6.87
C VAL A 228 -14.88 -3.77 7.15
N SER A 229 -15.81 -2.82 7.15
CA SER A 229 -17.26 -3.10 7.19
C SER A 229 -17.70 -4.11 6.13
N ARG A 230 -17.12 -4.05 4.90
CA ARG A 230 -17.42 -5.00 3.81
C ARG A 230 -16.98 -6.43 4.17
N VAL A 231 -15.90 -6.58 4.91
CA VAL A 231 -15.42 -7.87 5.41
C VAL A 231 -16.44 -8.45 6.40
N LEU A 232 -16.90 -7.63 7.34
CA LEU A 232 -17.92 -8.04 8.32
C LEU A 232 -19.29 -8.30 7.69
N GLU A 233 -19.71 -7.47 6.72
CA GLU A 233 -20.94 -7.71 5.95
C GLU A 233 -20.90 -9.05 5.20
N THR A 234 -19.73 -9.39 4.63
CA THR A 234 -19.48 -10.67 3.98
C THR A 234 -19.53 -11.81 4.98
N TRP A 235 -18.85 -11.65 6.13
CA TRP A 235 -18.81 -12.66 7.18
C TRP A 235 -20.16 -12.93 7.79
N ALA A 236 -21.00 -11.92 7.99
CA ALA A 236 -22.36 -12.09 8.50
C ALA A 236 -23.24 -13.03 7.65
N LEU A 237 -22.91 -13.16 6.36
CA LEU A 237 -23.57 -14.12 5.45
C LEU A 237 -22.93 -15.51 5.45
N LEU A 238 -21.66 -15.60 5.87
CA LEU A 238 -20.89 -16.85 5.91
C LEU A 238 -21.02 -17.56 7.26
N GLU A 239 -21.00 -16.84 8.36
CA GLU A 239 -20.95 -17.40 9.70
C GLU A 239 -22.04 -18.44 9.97
N PRO A 240 -23.32 -18.21 9.61
CA PRO A 240 -24.38 -19.23 9.83
C PRO A 240 -24.20 -20.48 8.95
N ARG A 241 -23.53 -20.35 7.80
CA ARG A 241 -23.36 -21.43 6.81
C ARG A 241 -22.14 -22.30 7.10
N PHE A 242 -21.15 -21.76 7.82
CA PHE A 242 -19.85 -22.39 8.07
C PHE A 242 -19.51 -22.35 9.55
N PRO A 243 -20.09 -23.23 10.39
CA PRO A 243 -19.96 -23.19 11.85
C PRO A 243 -18.54 -23.47 12.36
N ASP A 244 -17.70 -24.09 11.54
CA ASP A 244 -16.31 -24.45 11.84
C ASP A 244 -15.28 -23.44 11.33
N TRP A 245 -15.72 -22.36 10.66
CA TRP A 245 -14.86 -21.26 10.24
C TRP A 245 -14.90 -20.08 11.21
N THR A 246 -13.80 -19.33 11.24
CA THR A 246 -13.65 -18.10 12.02
C THR A 246 -13.18 -16.94 11.14
N LEU A 247 -13.53 -15.71 11.54
CA LEU A 247 -12.95 -14.50 10.96
C LEU A 247 -11.96 -13.88 11.94
N ARG A 248 -10.77 -13.56 11.45
CA ARG A 248 -9.74 -12.88 12.21
C ARG A 248 -9.35 -11.55 11.59
N LEU A 249 -9.37 -10.48 12.38
CA LEU A 249 -9.01 -9.13 11.99
C LEU A 249 -7.72 -8.72 12.69
N VAL A 250 -6.62 -8.63 11.95
CA VAL A 250 -5.30 -8.22 12.44
C VAL A 250 -5.04 -6.78 12.03
N GLY A 251 -4.96 -5.90 12.99
CA GLY A 251 -4.76 -4.47 12.79
C GLY A 251 -5.54 -3.64 13.80
N ASP A 252 -5.32 -2.34 13.75
CA ASP A 252 -6.00 -1.37 14.58
C ASP A 252 -6.38 -0.12 13.77
N GLY A 253 -7.22 0.73 14.31
CA GLY A 253 -7.63 1.96 13.65
C GLY A 253 -8.93 2.55 14.17
N PRO A 254 -9.30 3.73 13.66
CA PRO A 254 -10.41 4.53 14.19
C PRO A 254 -11.80 3.88 14.05
N GLU A 255 -11.94 2.85 13.19
CA GLU A 255 -13.23 2.13 13.03
C GLU A 255 -13.43 0.98 14.02
N LYS A 256 -12.45 0.63 14.85
CA LYS A 256 -12.50 -0.57 15.68
C LYS A 256 -13.77 -0.70 16.51
N GLU A 257 -14.13 0.35 17.24
CA GLU A 257 -15.34 0.37 18.09
C GLU A 257 -16.62 0.21 17.26
N ALA A 258 -16.72 0.90 16.12
CA ALA A 258 -17.87 0.79 15.22
C ALA A 258 -18.00 -0.63 14.64
N LEU A 259 -16.88 -1.27 14.28
CA LEU A 259 -16.86 -2.64 13.77
C LEU A 259 -17.25 -3.66 14.85
N GLN A 260 -16.80 -3.47 16.08
CA GLN A 260 -17.21 -4.29 17.23
C GLN A 260 -18.70 -4.12 17.54
N ALA A 261 -19.22 -2.89 17.48
CA ALA A 261 -20.65 -2.63 17.64
C ALA A 261 -21.48 -3.33 16.53
N PHE A 262 -21.01 -3.30 15.29
CA PHE A 262 -21.64 -4.04 14.20
C PHE A 262 -21.69 -5.55 14.47
N CYS A 263 -20.61 -6.15 14.98
CA CYS A 263 -20.57 -7.57 15.35
C CYS A 263 -21.60 -7.88 16.44
N ALA A 264 -21.68 -7.04 17.47
CA ALA A 264 -22.64 -7.22 18.56
C ALA A 264 -24.10 -7.10 18.09
N GLU A 265 -24.41 -6.10 17.25
CA GLU A 265 -25.75 -5.90 16.66
C GLU A 265 -26.18 -7.11 15.82
N ARG A 266 -25.25 -7.67 15.05
CA ARG A 266 -25.47 -8.82 14.15
C ARG A 266 -25.28 -10.18 14.84
N ARG A 267 -24.91 -10.19 16.14
CA ARG A 267 -24.64 -11.39 16.94
C ARG A 267 -23.60 -12.30 16.27
N LEU A 268 -22.53 -11.70 15.73
CA LEU A 268 -21.41 -12.45 15.18
C LEU A 268 -20.49 -12.89 16.32
N GLU A 269 -20.36 -14.19 16.52
CA GLU A 269 -19.65 -14.78 17.66
C GLU A 269 -18.23 -15.23 17.31
N ARG A 270 -17.99 -15.57 16.03
CA ARG A 270 -16.70 -16.10 15.57
C ARG A 270 -15.86 -15.08 14.83
N VAL A 271 -15.81 -13.86 15.38
CA VAL A 271 -14.96 -12.76 14.93
C VAL A 271 -13.98 -12.39 16.02
N SER A 272 -12.69 -12.35 15.72
CA SER A 272 -11.66 -11.87 16.65
C SER A 272 -10.94 -10.63 16.15
N PHE A 273 -10.71 -9.67 17.05
CA PHE A 273 -9.97 -8.43 16.80
C PHE A 273 -8.63 -8.52 17.53
N GLU A 274 -7.56 -8.80 16.79
CA GLU A 274 -6.23 -9.06 17.37
C GLU A 274 -5.46 -7.79 17.74
N GLY A 275 -5.91 -6.62 17.25
CA GLY A 275 -5.17 -5.39 17.38
C GLY A 275 -3.94 -5.35 16.46
N PHE A 276 -3.05 -4.40 16.72
CA PHE A 276 -1.80 -4.28 15.97
C PHE A 276 -0.82 -5.38 16.40
N ARG A 277 -0.58 -6.36 15.54
CA ARG A 277 0.30 -7.52 15.78
C ARG A 277 1.17 -7.79 14.56
N ASN A 278 2.26 -8.56 14.77
CA ASN A 278 3.00 -9.16 13.67
C ASN A 278 2.06 -10.11 12.90
N PRO A 279 1.81 -9.91 11.60
CA PRO A 279 0.84 -10.71 10.86
C PRO A 279 1.34 -12.10 10.46
N ALA A 280 2.65 -12.39 10.50
CA ALA A 280 3.23 -13.64 10.02
C ALA A 280 2.56 -14.89 10.60
N PRO A 281 2.37 -15.04 11.94
CA PRO A 281 1.73 -16.24 12.51
C PRO A 281 0.26 -16.43 12.06
N TYR A 282 -0.41 -15.33 11.69
CA TYR A 282 -1.78 -15.38 11.19
C TYR A 282 -1.82 -15.81 9.73
N TYR A 283 -0.88 -15.33 8.90
CA TYR A 283 -0.74 -15.81 7.51
C TYR A 283 -0.44 -17.31 7.44
N GLU A 284 0.42 -17.82 8.33
CA GLU A 284 0.74 -19.26 8.40
C GLU A 284 -0.50 -20.12 8.60
N GLN A 285 -1.43 -19.67 9.43
CA GLN A 285 -2.60 -20.45 9.83
C GLN A 285 -3.81 -20.24 8.93
N ALA A 286 -4.00 -19.04 8.39
CA ALA A 286 -5.20 -18.72 7.62
C ALA A 286 -5.24 -19.46 6.28
N SER A 287 -6.42 -19.99 5.92
CA SER A 287 -6.68 -20.57 4.61
C SER A 287 -7.03 -19.50 3.58
N LEU A 288 -7.80 -18.48 3.97
CA LEU A 288 -8.26 -17.41 3.09
C LEU A 288 -7.83 -16.04 3.60
N LEU A 289 -7.48 -15.14 2.68
CA LEU A 289 -7.23 -13.72 2.95
C LEU A 289 -8.25 -12.87 2.20
N LEU A 290 -9.09 -12.11 2.90
CA LEU A 290 -10.08 -11.22 2.30
C LEU A 290 -9.63 -9.77 2.33
N LEU A 291 -9.57 -9.13 1.16
CA LEU A 291 -9.31 -7.70 1.01
C LEU A 291 -10.40 -7.04 0.14
N ALA A 292 -11.25 -6.22 0.78
CA ALA A 292 -12.37 -5.52 0.14
C ALA A 292 -12.15 -4.00 0.05
N SER A 293 -10.89 -3.59 -0.07
CA SER A 293 -10.46 -2.17 -0.12
C SER A 293 -11.12 -1.40 -1.27
N GLU A 294 -11.32 -0.09 -1.08
CA GLU A 294 -11.80 0.81 -2.12
C GLU A 294 -10.71 1.13 -3.15
N TYR A 295 -9.48 1.27 -2.69
CA TYR A 295 -8.31 1.52 -3.53
C TYR A 295 -7.04 1.01 -2.83
N GLU A 296 -6.06 0.59 -3.62
CA GLU A 296 -4.73 0.19 -3.17
C GLU A 296 -3.64 0.66 -4.14
N GLY A 297 -2.41 0.71 -3.63
CA GLY A 297 -1.22 0.63 -4.48
C GLY A 297 -0.97 -0.83 -4.86
N LEU A 298 0.15 -1.38 -4.44
CA LEU A 298 0.38 -2.83 -4.45
C LEU A 298 0.19 -3.32 -3.00
N PRO A 299 -0.93 -4.02 -2.68
CA PRO A 299 -1.23 -4.40 -1.31
C PRO A 299 -0.26 -5.46 -0.79
N LEU A 300 0.65 -5.07 0.10
CA LEU A 300 1.65 -5.96 0.71
C LEU A 300 1.00 -7.18 1.35
N VAL A 301 -0.10 -6.99 2.06
CA VAL A 301 -0.82 -8.05 2.77
C VAL A 301 -1.27 -9.20 1.86
N VAL A 302 -1.53 -8.93 0.58
CA VAL A 302 -1.87 -9.97 -0.40
C VAL A 302 -0.64 -10.80 -0.75
N VAL A 303 0.46 -10.13 -1.09
CA VAL A 303 1.74 -10.81 -1.41
C VAL A 303 2.27 -11.58 -0.20
N GLU A 304 2.17 -10.98 0.98
CA GLU A 304 2.54 -11.62 2.25
C GLU A 304 1.68 -12.87 2.49
N GLY A 305 0.35 -12.75 2.47
CA GLY A 305 -0.55 -13.90 2.68
C GLY A 305 -0.32 -15.02 1.68
N MET A 306 -0.16 -14.70 0.39
CA MET A 306 0.16 -15.69 -0.65
C MET A 306 1.50 -16.38 -0.39
N SER A 307 2.51 -15.68 0.13
CA SER A 307 3.82 -16.27 0.45
C SER A 307 3.77 -17.29 1.58
N PHE A 308 2.71 -17.27 2.38
CA PHE A 308 2.38 -18.27 3.41
C PHE A 308 1.27 -19.23 2.98
N GLY A 309 0.84 -19.20 1.71
CA GLY A 309 -0.18 -20.11 1.18
C GLY A 309 -1.62 -19.75 1.60
N ALA A 310 -1.90 -18.51 2.02
CA ALA A 310 -3.29 -18.05 2.18
C ALA A 310 -3.86 -17.65 0.81
N VAL A 311 -5.02 -18.19 0.45
CA VAL A 311 -5.65 -17.90 -0.85
C VAL A 311 -6.33 -16.53 -0.82
N PRO A 312 -5.94 -15.57 -1.68
CA PRO A 312 -6.50 -14.24 -1.68
C PRO A 312 -7.90 -14.20 -2.30
N LEU A 313 -8.79 -13.50 -1.62
CA LEU A 313 -10.13 -13.14 -2.10
C LEU A 313 -10.23 -11.62 -2.13
N LEU A 314 -10.22 -11.03 -3.33
CA LEU A 314 -10.06 -9.59 -3.52
C LEU A 314 -11.32 -8.96 -4.12
N TYR A 315 -11.61 -7.73 -3.71
CA TYR A 315 -12.51 -6.85 -4.45
C TYR A 315 -11.71 -6.08 -5.51
N GLY A 316 -12.07 -6.23 -6.77
CA GLY A 316 -11.33 -5.72 -7.94
C GLY A 316 -11.49 -4.23 -8.19
N SER A 317 -11.49 -3.39 -7.16
CA SER A 317 -11.59 -1.93 -7.23
C SER A 317 -10.28 -1.23 -7.65
N PHE A 318 -9.18 -1.94 -7.64
CA PHE A 318 -7.84 -1.44 -7.96
C PHE A 318 -7.14 -2.34 -8.99
N SER A 319 -6.40 -1.73 -9.91
CA SER A 319 -5.85 -2.46 -11.06
C SER A 319 -4.77 -3.48 -10.70
N SER A 320 -3.97 -3.23 -9.65
CA SER A 320 -2.94 -4.17 -9.21
C SER A 320 -3.49 -5.48 -8.63
N ALA A 321 -4.79 -5.57 -8.31
CA ALA A 321 -5.42 -6.83 -7.97
C ALA A 321 -5.26 -7.87 -9.08
N TYR A 322 -5.45 -7.42 -10.32
CA TYR A 322 -5.38 -8.26 -11.53
C TYR A 322 -3.95 -8.56 -11.99
N ASP A 323 -2.94 -7.88 -11.42
CA ASP A 323 -1.52 -8.22 -11.62
C ASP A 323 -1.03 -9.21 -10.57
N LEU A 324 -1.72 -9.32 -9.42
CA LEU A 324 -1.38 -10.23 -8.32
C LEU A 324 -2.14 -11.55 -8.39
N VAL A 325 -3.39 -11.50 -8.85
CA VAL A 325 -4.31 -12.64 -8.78
C VAL A 325 -4.88 -12.96 -10.15
N ASP A 326 -4.58 -14.17 -10.60
CA ASP A 326 -5.24 -14.84 -11.73
C ASP A 326 -6.50 -15.55 -11.19
N HIS A 327 -7.68 -14.98 -11.51
CA HIS A 327 -8.95 -15.45 -10.98
C HIS A 327 -9.17 -16.94 -11.24
N GLY A 328 -9.40 -17.70 -10.18
CA GLY A 328 -9.63 -19.15 -10.24
C GLY A 328 -8.36 -20.02 -10.36
N GLN A 329 -7.15 -19.41 -10.36
CA GLN A 329 -5.89 -20.14 -10.39
C GLN A 329 -5.11 -20.00 -9.06
N ASN A 330 -4.83 -18.77 -8.64
CA ASN A 330 -4.06 -18.50 -7.42
C ASN A 330 -4.85 -17.64 -6.41
N GLY A 331 -6.15 -17.42 -6.65
CA GLY A 331 -7.06 -16.66 -5.83
C GLY A 331 -8.32 -16.25 -6.58
N CYS A 332 -9.15 -15.43 -5.97
CA CYS A 332 -10.39 -14.97 -6.56
C CYS A 332 -10.54 -13.46 -6.52
N ILE A 333 -11.09 -12.88 -7.58
CA ILE A 333 -11.40 -11.45 -7.69
C ILE A 333 -12.89 -11.28 -7.94
N LEU A 334 -13.58 -10.55 -7.05
CA LEU A 334 -14.91 -10.04 -7.31
C LEU A 334 -14.81 -8.75 -8.13
N PRO A 335 -15.27 -8.70 -9.39
CA PRO A 335 -15.19 -7.49 -10.21
C PRO A 335 -15.93 -6.31 -9.58
N ALA A 336 -15.36 -5.10 -9.71
CA ALA A 336 -15.96 -3.89 -9.12
C ALA A 336 -17.14 -3.30 -9.93
N SER A 337 -17.49 -3.88 -11.08
CA SER A 337 -18.63 -3.47 -11.90
C SER A 337 -19.94 -3.65 -11.12
N GLY A 338 -20.66 -2.55 -10.90
CA GLY A 338 -21.90 -2.57 -10.10
C GLY A 338 -21.74 -2.28 -8.60
N GLY A 339 -20.52 -2.01 -8.15
CA GLY A 339 -20.20 -1.75 -6.73
C GLY A 339 -20.02 -3.02 -5.91
N PHE A 340 -19.61 -2.84 -4.66
CA PHE A 340 -19.40 -3.97 -3.76
C PHE A 340 -20.74 -4.56 -3.31
N GLN A 341 -20.86 -5.87 -3.42
CA GLN A 341 -22.01 -6.64 -2.95
C GLN A 341 -21.52 -7.76 -2.03
N ALA A 342 -21.84 -7.66 -0.75
CA ALA A 342 -21.43 -8.63 0.28
C ALA A 342 -21.89 -10.06 -0.06
N ARG A 343 -23.09 -10.22 -0.66
CA ARG A 343 -23.60 -11.53 -1.06
C ARG A 343 -22.72 -12.19 -2.12
N GLN A 344 -22.32 -11.46 -3.16
CA GLN A 344 -21.46 -12.02 -4.21
C GLN A 344 -20.09 -12.41 -3.67
N MET A 345 -19.53 -11.58 -2.77
CA MET A 345 -18.27 -11.87 -2.09
C MET A 345 -18.42 -13.11 -1.18
N ALA A 346 -19.53 -13.22 -0.45
CA ALA A 346 -19.81 -14.37 0.40
C ALA A 346 -20.01 -15.68 -0.43
N ASP A 347 -20.69 -15.61 -1.56
CA ASP A 347 -20.87 -16.80 -2.40
C ASP A 347 -19.55 -17.27 -3.02
N MET A 348 -18.69 -16.34 -3.41
CA MET A 348 -17.33 -16.64 -3.89
C MET A 348 -16.46 -17.27 -2.78
N ALA A 349 -16.48 -16.70 -1.57
CA ALA A 349 -15.80 -17.27 -0.41
C ALA A 349 -16.33 -18.66 -0.06
N ALA A 350 -17.66 -18.85 -0.09
CA ALA A 350 -18.30 -20.13 0.20
C ALA A 350 -17.85 -21.24 -0.76
N GLY A 351 -17.67 -20.91 -2.03
CA GLY A 351 -17.12 -21.87 -3.01
C GLY A 351 -15.74 -22.38 -2.63
N LEU A 352 -14.85 -21.49 -2.17
CA LEU A 352 -13.52 -21.86 -1.67
C LEU A 352 -13.59 -22.63 -0.34
N MET A 353 -14.46 -22.21 0.59
CA MET A 353 -14.60 -22.83 1.91
C MET A 353 -15.15 -24.25 1.85
N GLN A 354 -15.91 -24.59 0.80
CA GLN A 354 -16.47 -25.92 0.55
C GLN A 354 -15.51 -26.88 -0.17
N SER A 355 -14.48 -26.35 -0.83
CA SER A 355 -13.54 -27.12 -1.63
C SER A 355 -12.14 -27.11 -1.03
N PRO A 356 -11.76 -28.06 -0.18
CA PRO A 356 -10.39 -28.13 0.34
C PRO A 356 -9.33 -28.13 -0.77
N ALA A 357 -9.60 -28.78 -1.91
CA ALA A 357 -8.67 -28.80 -3.04
C ALA A 357 -8.45 -27.42 -3.70
N ALA A 358 -9.36 -26.47 -3.52
CA ALA A 358 -9.20 -25.10 -4.01
C ALA A 358 -8.39 -24.21 -3.04
N LEU A 359 -8.08 -24.71 -1.85
CA LEU A 359 -7.29 -24.04 -0.82
C LEU A 359 -5.81 -24.52 -0.79
N HIS A 360 -5.49 -25.50 -1.62
CA HIS A 360 -4.17 -26.14 -1.73
C HIS A 360 -3.69 -26.18 -3.17
#